data_825f6dcec4ec8c8d7f8668860dffb239
#
_entry.id   825f6dcec4ec8c8d7f8668860dffb239
#
_cell.length_a   1.000
_cell.length_b   1.000
_cell.length_c   1.000
_cell.angle_alpha   90.00
_cell.angle_beta   90.00
_cell.angle_gamma   90.00
#
_symmetry.space_group_name_H-M   'P 1'
#
loop_
_entity.id
_entity.type
_entity.pdbx_description
1 polymer ?
#
loop_
_entity_poly.entity_id
_entity_poly.type
_entity_poly.pdbx_seq_one_letter_code
_entity_poly.pdbx_strand_id
1 'polypeptide(L)'
;PIFVTEHGLRFGVDLAAGQKTGYYLDQRDNRQAAAAYARGRRVLDMFCYSGGFSVACGVTGGARSVLAVDSSAKATALAKANAELNGAATIAVETADAFEKLDALQGAGERFGMVILDPPKFARSRASLDDALRAYHRINRVAVDLLEPGGILVTCSCSGSVSREDFLQMLGGVAQRSGRTIQLLECRGAAADHPVSTSCLEGEYLKCVIARVP
;
A
#
# COMPACT_ATOMS: atom_id res chain seq x y z
N PRO A 1 1.16 -7.95 25.18
CA PRO A 1 1.02 -7.30 23.88
C PRO A 1 0.60 -5.84 24.05
N ILE A 2 1.13 -4.96 23.21
CA ILE A 2 0.72 -3.55 23.16
C ILE A 2 -0.26 -3.41 22.01
N PHE A 3 -1.31 -2.60 22.22
CA PHE A 3 -2.33 -2.34 21.20
C PHE A 3 -2.44 -0.85 20.92
N VAL A 4 -2.60 -0.50 19.65
CA VAL A 4 -2.98 0.84 19.21
C VAL A 4 -4.40 0.80 18.66
N THR A 5 -5.14 1.89 18.81
CA THR A 5 -6.47 2.05 18.22
C THR A 5 -6.41 3.13 17.16
N GLU A 6 -6.90 2.81 15.97
CA GLU A 6 -6.90 3.69 14.81
C GLU A 6 -8.28 3.64 14.13
N HIS A 7 -9.01 4.76 14.13
CA HIS A 7 -10.35 4.85 13.54
C HIS A 7 -11.31 3.74 14.00
N GLY A 8 -11.24 3.36 15.29
CA GLY A 8 -12.04 2.29 15.88
C GLY A 8 -11.53 0.87 15.66
N LEU A 9 -10.48 0.69 14.87
CA LEU A 9 -9.81 -0.59 14.64
C LEU A 9 -8.66 -0.77 15.64
N ARG A 10 -8.43 -2.01 16.11
CA ARG A 10 -7.38 -2.33 17.07
C ARG A 10 -6.25 -3.10 16.38
N PHE A 11 -5.02 -2.71 16.67
CA PHE A 11 -3.82 -3.36 16.12
C PHE A 11 -2.87 -3.74 17.23
N GLY A 12 -2.48 -5.02 17.28
CA GLY A 12 -1.34 -5.47 18.05
C GLY A 12 -0.06 -4.95 17.41
N VAL A 13 0.86 -4.44 18.21
CA VAL A 13 2.16 -3.92 17.75
C VAL A 13 3.30 -4.59 18.48
N ASP A 14 4.41 -4.82 17.78
CA ASP A 14 5.64 -5.37 18.36
C ASP A 14 6.72 -4.29 18.41
N LEU A 15 6.83 -3.63 19.56
CA LEU A 15 7.82 -2.57 19.76
C LEU A 15 9.26 -3.10 19.91
N ALA A 16 9.42 -4.37 20.33
CA ALA A 16 10.73 -4.94 20.64
C ALA A 16 11.46 -5.44 19.38
N ALA A 17 10.73 -6.02 18.43
CA ALA A 17 11.29 -6.62 17.23
C ALA A 17 10.58 -6.19 15.93
N GLY A 18 9.66 -5.22 16.02
CA GLY A 18 8.99 -4.61 14.86
C GLY A 18 9.89 -3.62 14.12
N GLN A 19 9.54 -3.34 12.85
CA GLN A 19 10.19 -2.25 12.12
C GLN A 19 9.76 -0.91 12.69
N LYS A 20 10.65 0.07 12.78
CA LYS A 20 10.42 1.39 13.39
C LYS A 20 9.80 1.26 14.80
N THR A 21 8.61 1.83 15.00
CA THR A 21 7.81 1.79 16.25
C THR A 21 6.85 0.60 16.31
N GLY A 22 7.04 -0.43 15.50
CA GLY A 22 6.15 -1.61 15.43
C GLY A 22 4.86 -1.40 14.63
N TYR A 23 4.57 -0.15 14.24
CA TYR A 23 3.42 0.24 13.42
C TYR A 23 3.69 1.55 12.68
N TYR A 24 3.13 1.72 11.49
CA TYR A 24 3.36 2.90 10.64
C TYR A 24 2.23 3.92 10.83
N LEU A 25 2.36 4.78 11.85
CA LEU A 25 1.35 5.81 12.17
C LEU A 25 1.19 6.85 11.07
N ASP A 26 2.26 7.11 10.30
CA ASP A 26 2.28 8.03 9.18
C ASP A 26 1.29 7.68 8.05
N GLN A 27 0.91 6.41 7.92
CA GLN A 27 -0.08 5.92 6.95
C GLN A 27 -1.53 5.91 7.46
N ARG A 28 -1.80 6.32 8.69
CA ARG A 28 -3.11 6.24 9.33
C ARG A 28 -4.23 6.83 8.46
N ASP A 29 -4.05 8.06 8.00
CA ASP A 29 -5.07 8.77 7.24
C ASP A 29 -5.18 8.25 5.79
N ASN A 30 -4.09 7.65 5.27
CA ASN A 30 -4.09 7.01 3.96
C ASN A 30 -4.85 5.68 3.97
N ARG A 31 -4.75 4.90 5.06
CA ARG A 31 -5.55 3.68 5.25
C ARG A 31 -7.04 3.99 5.29
N GLN A 32 -7.44 5.04 6.01
CA GLN A 32 -8.83 5.51 6.05
C GLN A 32 -9.32 5.96 4.68
N ALA A 33 -8.52 6.75 3.94
CA ALA A 33 -8.85 7.20 2.60
C ALA A 33 -8.99 6.01 1.62
N ALA A 34 -8.05 5.06 1.64
CA ALA A 34 -8.11 3.86 0.81
C ALA A 34 -9.36 3.02 1.11
N ALA A 35 -9.73 2.85 2.39
CA ALA A 35 -10.91 2.10 2.80
C ALA A 35 -12.21 2.66 2.18
N ALA A 36 -12.31 3.97 1.96
CA ALA A 36 -13.49 4.59 1.34
C ALA A 36 -13.76 4.08 -0.10
N TYR A 37 -12.74 3.58 -0.78
CA TYR A 37 -12.84 3.04 -2.15
C TYR A 37 -12.99 1.52 -2.20
N ALA A 38 -12.95 0.80 -1.06
CA ALA A 38 -12.87 -0.66 -1.03
C ALA A 38 -14.22 -1.39 -1.14
N ARG A 39 -15.35 -0.70 -0.93
CA ARG A 39 -16.69 -1.30 -0.81
C ARG A 39 -17.03 -2.25 -1.96
N GLY A 40 -17.34 -3.51 -1.60
CA GLY A 40 -17.74 -4.56 -2.54
C GLY A 40 -16.63 -5.05 -3.48
N ARG A 41 -15.42 -4.52 -3.37
CA ARG A 41 -14.29 -4.87 -4.23
C ARG A 41 -13.51 -6.07 -3.70
N ARG A 42 -12.89 -6.81 -4.60
CA ARG A 42 -11.82 -7.73 -4.30
C ARG A 42 -10.51 -6.92 -4.21
N VAL A 43 -9.86 -6.93 -3.06
CA VAL A 43 -8.67 -6.10 -2.76
C VAL A 43 -7.42 -6.98 -2.72
N LEU A 44 -6.34 -6.52 -3.35
CA LEU A 44 -4.99 -7.05 -3.20
C LEU A 44 -4.16 -6.02 -2.43
N ASP A 45 -3.62 -6.41 -1.27
CA ASP A 45 -2.74 -5.57 -0.45
C ASP A 45 -1.34 -6.19 -0.43
N MET A 46 -0.44 -5.61 -1.22
CA MET A 46 0.96 -6.03 -1.33
C MET A 46 1.84 -5.22 -0.38
N PHE A 47 2.79 -5.91 0.26
CA PHE A 47 3.61 -5.37 1.34
C PHE A 47 2.77 -5.01 2.57
N CYS A 48 1.81 -5.89 2.91
CA CYS A 48 0.78 -5.61 3.91
C CYS A 48 1.31 -5.41 5.33
N TYR A 49 2.56 -5.80 5.62
CA TYR A 49 3.18 -5.73 6.94
C TYR A 49 2.25 -6.34 8.02
N SER A 50 1.81 -5.52 9.00
CA SER A 50 0.87 -5.92 10.07
C SER A 50 -0.60 -5.86 9.67
N GLY A 51 -0.92 -5.68 8.38
CA GLY A 51 -2.28 -5.71 7.84
C GLY A 51 -3.07 -4.40 7.99
N GLY A 52 -2.40 -3.25 8.16
CA GLY A 52 -3.07 -1.98 8.39
C GLY A 52 -4.07 -1.59 7.29
N PHE A 53 -3.64 -1.59 6.02
CA PHE A 53 -4.54 -1.35 4.88
C PHE A 53 -5.58 -2.46 4.73
N SER A 54 -5.17 -3.72 4.87
CA SER A 54 -6.05 -4.89 4.76
C SER A 54 -7.22 -4.81 5.73
N VAL A 55 -6.96 -4.54 7.02
CA VAL A 55 -7.99 -4.46 8.07
C VAL A 55 -8.90 -3.25 7.82
N ALA A 56 -8.34 -2.08 7.48
CA ALA A 56 -9.13 -0.90 7.15
C ALA A 56 -10.08 -1.16 5.97
N CYS A 57 -9.58 -1.74 4.88
CA CYS A 57 -10.39 -2.07 3.70
C CYS A 57 -11.43 -3.16 3.99
N GLY A 58 -11.05 -4.21 4.73
CA GLY A 58 -11.94 -5.34 5.02
C GLY A 58 -13.07 -4.99 5.98
N VAL A 59 -12.76 -4.25 7.06
CA VAL A 59 -13.73 -3.94 8.12
C VAL A 59 -14.47 -2.64 7.82
N THR A 60 -13.74 -1.51 7.77
CA THR A 60 -14.36 -0.20 7.59
C THR A 60 -14.79 0.04 6.14
N GLY A 61 -13.97 -0.39 5.19
CA GLY A 61 -14.23 -0.20 3.77
C GLY A 61 -15.28 -1.12 3.18
N GLY A 62 -15.61 -2.25 3.84
CA GLY A 62 -16.58 -3.22 3.34
C GLY A 62 -16.12 -3.93 2.06
N ALA A 63 -14.83 -4.23 1.96
CA ALA A 63 -14.30 -5.05 0.86
C ALA A 63 -14.97 -6.43 0.83
N ARG A 64 -15.25 -6.94 -0.38
CA ARG A 64 -15.79 -8.30 -0.56
C ARG A 64 -14.80 -9.37 -0.08
N SER A 65 -13.54 -9.17 -0.39
CA SER A 65 -12.43 -10.00 0.07
C SER A 65 -11.12 -9.22 -0.02
N VAL A 66 -10.16 -9.56 0.83
CA VAL A 66 -8.80 -9.00 0.81
C VAL A 66 -7.80 -10.14 0.77
N LEU A 67 -6.86 -10.09 -0.18
CA LEU A 67 -5.64 -10.89 -0.18
C LEU A 67 -4.49 -10.00 0.28
N ALA A 68 -3.98 -10.25 1.48
CA ALA A 68 -2.87 -9.54 2.10
C ALA A 68 -1.58 -10.35 1.93
N VAL A 69 -0.54 -9.75 1.37
CA VAL A 69 0.72 -10.44 1.06
C VAL A 69 1.90 -9.66 1.62
N ASP A 70 2.82 -10.36 2.30
CA ASP A 70 4.11 -9.84 2.72
C ASP A 70 5.16 -10.96 2.71
N SER A 71 6.43 -10.63 2.50
CA SER A 71 7.51 -11.62 2.50
C SER A 71 7.93 -12.08 3.90
N SER A 72 7.61 -11.29 4.93
CA SER A 72 7.96 -11.59 6.32
C SER A 72 6.90 -12.47 6.98
N ALA A 73 7.25 -13.72 7.31
CA ALA A 73 6.38 -14.62 8.07
C ALA A 73 5.94 -14.03 9.42
N LYS A 74 6.79 -13.20 10.05
CA LYS A 74 6.45 -12.50 11.28
C LYS A 74 5.40 -11.42 11.03
N ALA A 75 5.53 -10.66 9.95
CA ALA A 75 4.56 -9.62 9.57
C ALA A 75 3.19 -10.24 9.23
N THR A 76 3.19 -11.30 8.43
CA THR A 76 1.95 -11.99 8.04
C THR A 76 1.25 -12.68 9.22
N ALA A 77 2.00 -13.24 10.17
CA ALA A 77 1.42 -13.75 11.41
C ALA A 77 0.73 -12.64 12.23
N LEU A 78 1.36 -11.45 12.31
CA LEU A 78 0.78 -10.29 12.98
C LEU A 78 -0.43 -9.74 12.23
N ALA A 79 -0.37 -9.69 10.88
CA ALA A 79 -1.50 -9.28 10.04
C ALA A 79 -2.72 -10.19 10.25
N LYS A 80 -2.50 -11.51 10.32
CA LYS A 80 -3.55 -12.48 10.62
C LYS A 80 -4.17 -12.25 11.99
N ALA A 81 -3.34 -12.08 13.03
CA ALA A 81 -3.81 -11.78 14.38
C ALA A 81 -4.61 -10.46 14.45
N ASN A 82 -4.17 -9.42 13.71
CA ASN A 82 -4.87 -8.15 13.64
C ASN A 82 -6.20 -8.27 12.87
N ALA A 83 -6.27 -9.07 11.83
CA ALA A 83 -7.52 -9.38 11.14
C ALA A 83 -8.52 -10.08 12.07
N GLU A 84 -8.07 -11.12 12.80
CA GLU A 84 -8.87 -11.84 13.79
C GLU A 84 -9.34 -10.93 14.93
N LEU A 85 -8.46 -10.06 15.44
CA LEU A 85 -8.77 -9.09 16.52
C LEU A 85 -9.91 -8.13 16.13
N ASN A 86 -10.07 -7.84 14.85
CA ASN A 86 -11.11 -6.95 14.32
C ASN A 86 -12.29 -7.71 13.66
N GLY A 87 -12.37 -9.03 13.80
CA GLY A 87 -13.43 -9.85 13.22
C GLY A 87 -13.47 -9.85 11.68
N ALA A 88 -12.33 -9.60 11.04
CA ALA A 88 -12.23 -9.43 9.59
C ALA A 88 -12.11 -10.77 8.85
N ALA A 89 -13.20 -11.55 8.81
CA ALA A 89 -13.25 -12.88 8.18
C ALA A 89 -13.00 -12.87 6.66
N THR A 90 -13.07 -11.71 6.02
CA THR A 90 -12.87 -11.55 4.56
C THR A 90 -11.40 -11.44 4.15
N ILE A 91 -10.46 -11.42 5.12
CA ILE A 91 -9.03 -11.23 4.87
C ILE A 91 -8.31 -12.58 4.87
N ALA A 92 -7.72 -12.92 3.74
CA ALA A 92 -6.75 -14.00 3.61
C ALA A 92 -5.33 -13.42 3.64
N VAL A 93 -4.44 -14.03 4.42
CA VAL A 93 -3.05 -13.57 4.57
C VAL A 93 -2.10 -14.63 4.05
N GLU A 94 -1.15 -14.23 3.20
CA GLU A 94 -0.18 -15.11 2.56
C GLU A 94 1.25 -14.58 2.73
N THR A 95 2.20 -15.48 3.01
CA THR A 95 3.63 -15.15 3.05
C THR A 95 4.25 -15.48 1.69
N ALA A 96 4.66 -14.45 0.94
CA ALA A 96 5.29 -14.62 -0.37
C ALA A 96 6.14 -13.39 -0.73
N ASP A 97 7.12 -13.58 -1.62
CA ASP A 97 7.80 -12.45 -2.27
C ASP A 97 6.82 -11.67 -3.14
N ALA A 98 6.86 -10.34 -3.02
CA ALA A 98 5.89 -9.47 -3.69
C ALA A 98 6.00 -9.49 -5.22
N PHE A 99 7.22 -9.54 -5.75
CA PHE A 99 7.45 -9.54 -7.20
C PHE A 99 7.02 -10.89 -7.80
N GLU A 100 7.40 -12.00 -7.15
CA GLU A 100 7.01 -13.34 -7.59
C GLU A 100 5.49 -13.53 -7.50
N LYS A 101 4.87 -13.03 -6.43
CA LYS A 101 3.42 -13.13 -6.26
C LYS A 101 2.66 -12.32 -7.28
N LEU A 102 3.08 -11.07 -7.57
CA LEU A 102 2.48 -10.24 -8.60
C LEU A 102 2.58 -10.90 -9.98
N ASP A 103 3.75 -11.42 -10.34
CA ASP A 103 3.97 -12.12 -11.61
C ASP A 103 3.11 -13.40 -11.71
N ALA A 104 2.98 -14.17 -10.62
CA ALA A 104 2.13 -15.36 -10.55
C ALA A 104 0.64 -15.04 -10.72
N LEU A 105 0.15 -13.98 -10.03
CA LEU A 105 -1.24 -13.53 -10.15
C LEU A 105 -1.56 -13.05 -11.57
N GLN A 106 -0.63 -12.32 -12.20
CA GLN A 106 -0.76 -11.87 -13.59
C GLN A 106 -0.80 -13.07 -14.55
N GLY A 107 0.11 -14.04 -14.38
CA GLY A 107 0.16 -15.27 -15.17
C GLY A 107 -1.10 -16.14 -15.04
N ALA A 108 -1.74 -16.14 -13.86
CA ALA A 108 -3.00 -16.82 -13.59
C ALA A 108 -4.24 -16.06 -14.12
N GLY A 109 -4.07 -14.86 -14.67
CA GLY A 109 -5.18 -14.04 -15.16
C GLY A 109 -6.08 -13.47 -14.07
N GLU A 110 -5.58 -13.42 -12.83
CA GLU A 110 -6.31 -12.87 -11.69
C GLU A 110 -6.64 -11.38 -11.89
N ARG A 111 -7.80 -10.95 -11.35
CA ARG A 111 -8.24 -9.56 -11.42
C ARG A 111 -8.75 -9.10 -10.06
N PHE A 112 -8.55 -7.80 -9.78
CA PHE A 112 -8.92 -7.15 -8.54
C PHE A 112 -9.64 -5.83 -8.81
N GLY A 113 -10.63 -5.53 -8.00
CA GLY A 113 -11.28 -4.23 -8.02
C GLY A 113 -10.43 -3.12 -7.36
N MET A 114 -9.41 -3.51 -6.57
CA MET A 114 -8.48 -2.59 -5.92
C MET A 114 -7.13 -3.27 -5.67
N VAL A 115 -6.04 -2.58 -5.96
CA VAL A 115 -4.67 -3.02 -5.63
C VAL A 115 -3.98 -1.94 -4.81
N ILE A 116 -3.37 -2.36 -3.70
CA ILE A 116 -2.61 -1.51 -2.79
C ILE A 116 -1.14 -1.93 -2.85
N LEU A 117 -0.25 -0.95 -3.04
CA LEU A 117 1.19 -1.10 -3.04
C LEU A 117 1.80 -0.14 -2.03
N ASP A 118 2.26 -0.65 -0.89
CA ASP A 118 3.00 0.13 0.12
C ASP A 118 4.40 -0.48 0.37
N PRO A 119 5.29 -0.46 -0.64
CA PRO A 119 6.58 -1.10 -0.58
C PRO A 119 7.53 -0.41 0.39
N PRO A 120 8.56 -1.13 0.88
CA PRO A 120 9.66 -0.53 1.61
C PRO A 120 10.44 0.47 0.72
N LYS A 121 11.32 1.25 1.33
CA LYS A 121 12.19 2.18 0.59
C LYS A 121 13.03 1.46 -0.46
N PHE A 122 12.77 1.71 -1.74
CA PHE A 122 13.63 1.24 -2.83
C PHE A 122 14.85 2.15 -3.04
N ALA A 123 14.72 3.48 -2.81
CA ALA A 123 15.86 4.40 -2.82
C ALA A 123 16.35 4.69 -1.40
N ARG A 124 17.61 4.36 -1.10
CA ARG A 124 18.28 4.72 0.16
C ARG A 124 19.09 6.01 0.03
N SER A 125 19.42 6.42 -1.18
CA SER A 125 20.17 7.62 -1.52
C SER A 125 19.75 8.12 -2.91
N ARG A 126 20.17 9.36 -3.24
CA ARG A 126 19.93 9.94 -4.57
C ARG A 126 20.63 9.15 -5.70
N ALA A 127 21.76 8.50 -5.39
CA ALA A 127 22.47 7.64 -6.35
C ALA A 127 21.66 6.39 -6.78
N SER A 128 20.68 5.96 -5.97
CA SER A 128 19.80 4.82 -6.27
C SER A 128 18.41 5.22 -6.80
N LEU A 129 18.23 6.50 -7.21
CA LEU A 129 16.93 7.02 -7.64
C LEU A 129 16.39 6.28 -8.87
N ASP A 130 17.22 6.14 -9.91
CA ASP A 130 16.79 5.49 -11.16
C ASP A 130 16.42 4.03 -10.97
N ASP A 131 17.18 3.30 -10.14
CA ASP A 131 16.85 1.91 -9.79
C ASP A 131 15.54 1.81 -9.03
N ALA A 132 15.31 2.73 -8.09
CA ALA A 132 14.07 2.79 -7.35
C ALA A 132 12.88 3.12 -8.24
N LEU A 133 13.02 4.08 -9.15
CA LEU A 133 11.95 4.42 -10.11
C LEU A 133 11.64 3.24 -11.04
N ARG A 134 12.65 2.47 -11.47
CA ARG A 134 12.45 1.23 -12.23
C ARG A 134 11.67 0.19 -11.43
N ALA A 135 12.00 0.01 -10.14
CA ALA A 135 11.30 -0.93 -9.28
C ALA A 135 9.84 -0.50 -9.04
N TYR A 136 9.59 0.79 -8.73
CA TYR A 136 8.24 1.34 -8.63
C TYR A 136 7.45 1.17 -9.94
N HIS A 137 8.07 1.47 -11.08
CA HIS A 137 7.44 1.30 -12.38
C HIS A 137 7.03 -0.16 -12.63
N ARG A 138 7.91 -1.13 -12.33
CA ARG A 138 7.62 -2.56 -12.52
C ARG A 138 6.40 -2.99 -11.71
N ILE A 139 6.38 -2.73 -10.40
CA ILE A 139 5.26 -3.19 -9.54
C ILE A 139 3.95 -2.48 -9.89
N ASN A 140 3.99 -1.17 -10.19
CA ASN A 140 2.81 -0.42 -10.55
C ASN A 140 2.24 -0.86 -11.91
N ARG A 141 3.10 -1.21 -12.88
CA ARG A 141 2.65 -1.73 -14.17
C ARG A 141 1.89 -3.05 -14.00
N VAL A 142 2.44 -3.99 -13.23
CA VAL A 142 1.76 -5.27 -12.97
C VAL A 142 0.47 -5.03 -12.19
N ALA A 143 0.47 -4.13 -11.20
CA ALA A 143 -0.74 -3.77 -10.46
C ALA A 143 -1.84 -3.22 -11.37
N VAL A 144 -1.50 -2.33 -12.32
CA VAL A 144 -2.43 -1.79 -13.32
C VAL A 144 -2.99 -2.90 -14.22
N ASP A 145 -2.14 -3.86 -14.62
CA ASP A 145 -2.59 -5.01 -15.41
C ASP A 145 -3.54 -5.93 -14.63
N LEU A 146 -3.39 -6.04 -13.31
CA LEU A 146 -4.26 -6.82 -12.42
C LEU A 146 -5.59 -6.13 -12.11
N LEU A 147 -5.75 -4.83 -12.40
CA LEU A 147 -6.98 -4.11 -12.10
C LEU A 147 -8.07 -4.38 -13.12
N GLU A 148 -9.27 -4.64 -12.60
CA GLU A 148 -10.52 -4.61 -13.37
C GLU A 148 -10.74 -3.23 -14.01
N PRO A 149 -11.51 -3.09 -15.11
CA PRO A 149 -11.93 -1.78 -15.60
C PRO A 149 -12.65 -0.98 -14.50
N GLY A 150 -12.23 0.26 -14.28
CA GLY A 150 -12.73 1.11 -13.18
C GLY A 150 -12.15 0.75 -11.81
N GLY A 151 -11.11 -0.08 -11.78
CA GLY A 151 -10.41 -0.47 -10.56
C GLY A 151 -9.63 0.66 -9.92
N ILE A 152 -9.29 0.50 -8.64
CA ILE A 152 -8.59 1.50 -7.82
C ILE A 152 -7.15 1.03 -7.58
N LEU A 153 -6.21 1.89 -7.90
CA LEU A 153 -4.80 1.77 -7.51
C LEU A 153 -4.54 2.66 -6.31
N VAL A 154 -4.03 2.08 -5.23
CA VAL A 154 -3.41 2.82 -4.13
C VAL A 154 -1.92 2.50 -4.16
N THR A 155 -1.08 3.50 -4.36
CA THR A 155 0.36 3.27 -4.46
C THR A 155 1.14 4.29 -3.66
N CYS A 156 2.11 3.79 -2.87
CA CYS A 156 2.88 4.58 -1.94
C CYS A 156 4.38 4.54 -2.24
N SER A 157 5.07 5.59 -1.80
CA SER A 157 6.52 5.64 -1.71
C SER A 157 6.93 6.37 -0.44
N CYS A 158 7.71 5.73 0.42
CA CYS A 158 8.31 6.35 1.59
C CYS A 158 9.79 6.75 1.37
N SER A 159 10.27 6.78 0.13
CA SER A 159 11.64 7.17 -0.22
C SER A 159 11.76 8.69 -0.27
N GLY A 160 12.49 9.31 0.67
CA GLY A 160 12.72 10.77 0.66
C GLY A 160 13.48 11.26 -0.58
N SER A 161 14.27 10.40 -1.24
CA SER A 161 14.99 10.74 -2.48
C SER A 161 14.11 10.74 -3.73
N VAL A 162 12.89 10.21 -3.66
CA VAL A 162 11.88 10.22 -4.74
C VAL A 162 10.93 11.37 -4.45
N SER A 163 10.95 12.42 -5.26
CA SER A 163 10.00 13.52 -5.11
C SER A 163 8.59 13.10 -5.51
N ARG A 164 7.59 13.93 -5.16
CA ARG A 164 6.21 13.72 -5.63
C ARG A 164 6.13 13.78 -7.15
N GLU A 165 6.87 14.69 -7.76
CA GLU A 165 6.92 14.85 -9.21
C GLU A 165 7.51 13.60 -9.88
N ASP A 166 8.67 13.10 -9.41
CA ASP A 166 9.28 11.87 -9.92
C ASP A 166 8.30 10.69 -9.85
N PHE A 167 7.56 10.59 -8.72
CA PHE A 167 6.61 9.50 -8.51
C PHE A 167 5.42 9.59 -9.47
N LEU A 168 4.88 10.81 -9.71
CA LEU A 168 3.79 11.03 -10.68
C LEU A 168 4.26 10.84 -12.12
N GLN A 169 5.46 11.27 -12.48
CA GLN A 169 6.05 11.01 -13.80
C GLN A 169 6.25 9.50 -14.03
N MET A 170 6.71 8.77 -13.02
CA MET A 170 6.81 7.30 -13.07
C MET A 170 5.44 6.66 -13.36
N LEU A 171 4.35 7.11 -12.68
CA LEU A 171 2.99 6.62 -12.96
C LEU A 171 2.51 6.99 -14.37
N GLY A 172 2.90 8.15 -14.90
CA GLY A 172 2.68 8.52 -16.30
C GLY A 172 3.34 7.54 -17.28
N GLY A 173 4.56 7.12 -16.98
CA GLY A 173 5.27 6.06 -17.73
C GLY A 173 4.56 4.70 -17.64
N VAL A 174 4.00 4.35 -16.48
CA VAL A 174 3.17 3.13 -16.32
C VAL A 174 1.93 3.21 -17.19
N ALA A 175 1.21 4.33 -17.19
CA ALA A 175 0.01 4.54 -18.01
C ALA A 175 0.33 4.36 -19.51
N GLN A 176 1.40 5.01 -19.97
CA GLN A 176 1.84 4.90 -21.36
C GLN A 176 2.20 3.45 -21.74
N ARG A 177 2.93 2.73 -20.87
CA ARG A 177 3.40 1.36 -21.14
C ARG A 177 2.28 0.32 -21.08
N SER A 178 1.28 0.51 -20.23
CA SER A 178 0.12 -0.39 -20.11
C SER A 178 -0.99 -0.09 -21.12
N GLY A 179 -0.94 1.07 -21.79
CA GLY A 179 -2.03 1.55 -22.65
C GLY A 179 -3.32 1.91 -21.90
N ARG A 180 -3.25 2.04 -20.56
CA ARG A 180 -4.41 2.37 -19.70
C ARG A 180 -4.25 3.76 -19.10
N THR A 181 -5.34 4.49 -18.99
CA THR A 181 -5.36 5.79 -18.29
C THR A 181 -5.29 5.57 -16.78
N ILE A 182 -4.49 6.38 -16.08
CA ILE A 182 -4.46 6.45 -14.62
C ILE A 182 -5.00 7.82 -14.21
N GLN A 183 -6.22 7.85 -13.67
CA GLN A 183 -6.90 9.08 -13.22
C GLN A 183 -6.60 9.30 -11.74
N LEU A 184 -5.86 10.35 -11.41
CA LEU A 184 -5.54 10.70 -10.02
C LEU A 184 -6.82 11.16 -9.30
N LEU A 185 -7.18 10.49 -8.22
CA LEU A 185 -8.29 10.88 -7.34
C LEU A 185 -7.77 11.68 -6.15
N GLU A 186 -6.69 11.18 -5.51
CA GLU A 186 -6.06 11.82 -4.35
C GLU A 186 -4.53 11.71 -4.43
N CYS A 187 -3.85 12.80 -4.05
CA CYS A 187 -2.40 12.83 -3.82
C CYS A 187 -2.17 13.23 -2.36
N ARG A 188 -1.73 12.31 -1.54
CA ARG A 188 -1.64 12.43 -0.09
C ARG A 188 -0.18 12.32 0.39
N GLY A 189 0.06 12.76 1.61
CA GLY A 189 1.32 12.62 2.34
C GLY A 189 1.16 11.79 3.60
N ALA A 190 2.03 12.05 4.58
CA ALA A 190 1.93 11.50 5.92
C ALA A 190 0.75 12.12 6.69
N ALA A 191 0.25 11.39 7.70
CA ALA A 191 -0.77 11.87 8.61
C ALA A 191 -0.31 13.14 9.37
N ALA A 192 -1.26 13.93 9.85
CA ALA A 192 -1.01 15.27 10.43
C ALA A 192 -0.08 15.29 11.66
N ASP A 193 0.07 14.15 12.34
CA ASP A 193 1.05 13.97 13.43
C ASP A 193 2.50 13.74 12.95
N HIS A 194 2.71 13.74 11.63
CA HIS A 194 4.01 13.75 10.96
C HIS A 194 4.16 15.01 10.09
N PRO A 195 4.15 16.21 10.69
CA PRO A 195 4.12 17.45 9.94
C PRO A 195 5.41 17.71 9.18
N VAL A 196 5.30 18.36 8.04
CA VAL A 196 6.44 18.89 7.30
C VAL A 196 6.67 20.35 7.71
N SER A 197 7.89 20.69 8.13
CA SER A 197 8.24 22.08 8.41
C SER A 197 8.59 22.81 7.11
N THR A 198 8.14 24.07 6.99
CA THR A 198 8.52 24.93 5.86
C THR A 198 10.04 25.24 5.83
N SER A 199 10.72 25.07 6.96
CA SER A 199 12.18 25.19 7.08
C SER A 199 12.94 23.87 6.84
N CYS A 200 12.21 22.73 6.70
CA CYS A 200 12.79 21.40 6.48
C CYS A 200 11.83 20.57 5.64
N LEU A 201 11.83 20.79 4.33
CA LEU A 201 10.94 20.08 3.39
C LEU A 201 11.32 18.60 3.21
N GLU A 202 12.48 18.16 3.68
CA GLU A 202 12.90 16.76 3.69
C GLU A 202 11.96 15.85 4.50
N GLY A 203 11.14 16.44 5.39
CA GLY A 203 10.06 15.75 6.09
C GLY A 203 8.95 15.24 5.16
N GLU A 204 8.83 15.73 3.92
CA GLU A 204 7.89 15.23 2.92
C GLU A 204 8.42 13.94 2.24
N TYR A 205 8.58 12.88 3.03
CA TYR A 205 9.12 11.62 2.54
C TYR A 205 8.03 10.67 2.02
N LEU A 206 6.78 10.77 2.51
CA LEU A 206 5.69 9.88 2.16
C LEU A 206 4.84 10.45 1.02
N LYS A 207 4.65 9.68 -0.02
CA LYS A 207 3.69 9.90 -1.10
C LYS A 207 2.73 8.74 -1.10
N CYS A 208 1.43 9.02 -1.14
CA CYS A 208 0.36 8.05 -1.36
C CYS A 208 -0.57 8.60 -2.44
N VAL A 209 -0.71 7.86 -3.52
CA VAL A 209 -1.58 8.20 -4.65
C VAL A 209 -2.72 7.21 -4.67
N ILE A 210 -3.95 7.72 -4.70
CA ILE A 210 -5.15 6.94 -4.97
C ILE A 210 -5.61 7.34 -6.37
N ALA A 211 -5.74 6.36 -7.26
CA ALA A 211 -6.09 6.58 -8.65
C ALA A 211 -7.13 5.57 -9.13
N ARG A 212 -7.92 5.97 -10.13
CA ARG A 212 -8.82 5.08 -10.87
C ARG A 212 -8.19 4.72 -12.21
N VAL A 213 -8.34 3.45 -12.59
CA VAL A 213 -7.88 2.91 -13.87
C VAL A 213 -9.13 2.46 -14.66
N PRO A 214 -9.65 3.30 -15.59
CA PRO A 214 -10.82 2.99 -16.41
C PRO A 214 -10.66 1.75 -17.26
#